data_4a2c540e99bce3da9f8206500c1ef2c0
#
_entry.id   4a2c540e99bce3da9f8206500c1ef2c0
#
_cell.length_a   1.000
_cell.length_b   1.000
_cell.length_c   1.000
_cell.angle_alpha   90.00
_cell.angle_beta   90.00
_cell.angle_gamma   90.00
#
_symmetry.space_group_name_H-M   'P 1'
#
loop_
_entity.id
_entity.type
_entity.pdbx_description
1 polymer ?
#
loop_
_entity_poly.entity_id
_entity_poly.type
_entity_poly.pdbx_seq_one_letter_code
_entity_poly.pdbx_strand_id
1 'polypeptide(L)'
;MKFAIVPVTPFQQNATVLWCEATRRAAVCDPGGDLPQILRVVEREGLTLEKILVTHGHIDHAGGVADLAEQYGIPVEGPHVDDRFWIDGMPEQSRMFGFPKVRAFTPDRWLQDGDRVTVGEATLDVIHCPGHTPGHVVFFHPESRLALVGDVLFQGSIGRTDFPKGDYDALIASIRNRLFPLGDDVRFIPGHGPMSSFGEERRFNPFVGG
;
A
#
# COMPACT_ATOMS: atom_id res chain seq x y z
N MET A 1 1.76 -1.47 17.03
CA MET A 1 2.33 -0.76 15.85
C MET A 1 1.84 0.67 15.83
N LYS A 2 2.68 1.65 15.47
CA LYS A 2 2.31 3.06 15.20
C LYS A 2 2.47 3.38 13.71
N PHE A 3 1.85 4.46 13.28
CA PHE A 3 1.94 4.93 11.90
C PHE A 3 1.78 6.43 11.78
N ALA A 4 2.24 6.97 10.65
CA ALA A 4 1.95 8.33 10.20
C ALA A 4 1.62 8.28 8.70
N ILE A 5 0.54 8.94 8.32
CA ILE A 5 0.13 9.08 6.92
C ILE A 5 0.74 10.38 6.39
N VAL A 6 1.37 10.29 5.24
CA VAL A 6 2.00 11.42 4.53
C VAL A 6 1.40 11.48 3.13
N PRO A 7 0.45 12.39 2.87
CA PRO A 7 -0.04 12.59 1.51
C PRO A 7 1.08 13.09 0.61
N VAL A 8 1.31 12.37 -0.49
CA VAL A 8 2.37 12.65 -1.46
C VAL A 8 1.81 12.67 -2.87
N THR A 9 2.60 13.15 -3.81
CA THR A 9 2.27 13.27 -5.23
C THR A 9 1.11 14.24 -5.50
N PRO A 10 0.93 14.71 -6.75
CA PRO A 10 -0.25 15.51 -7.12
C PRO A 10 -1.58 14.79 -6.89
N PHE A 11 -1.56 13.44 -6.78
CA PHE A 11 -2.75 12.64 -6.54
C PHE A 11 -3.11 12.48 -5.06
N GLN A 12 -2.32 13.10 -4.14
CA GLN A 12 -2.54 13.03 -2.69
C GLN A 12 -2.63 11.59 -2.19
N GLN A 13 -1.72 10.73 -2.71
CA GLN A 13 -1.60 9.36 -2.27
C GLN A 13 -1.07 9.29 -0.84
N ASN A 14 -1.59 8.39 -0.03
CA ASN A 14 -1.25 8.21 1.38
C ASN A 14 -0.03 7.30 1.57
N ALA A 15 1.18 7.81 1.34
CA ALA A 15 2.36 7.09 1.79
C ALA A 15 2.30 6.91 3.31
N THR A 16 2.55 5.70 3.78
CA THR A 16 2.43 5.39 5.22
C THR A 16 3.78 4.99 5.80
N VAL A 17 4.27 5.77 6.77
CA VAL A 17 5.37 5.34 7.63
C VAL A 17 4.79 4.55 8.78
N LEU A 18 5.15 3.27 8.92
CA LEU A 18 4.70 2.41 10.00
C LEU A 18 5.90 1.89 10.80
N TRP A 19 5.77 1.77 12.12
CA TRP A 19 6.91 1.35 12.94
C TRP A 19 6.52 0.53 14.17
N CYS A 20 7.46 -0.33 14.56
CA CYS A 20 7.43 -1.01 15.83
C CYS A 20 7.80 -0.04 16.95
N GLU A 21 6.94 0.11 17.94
CA GLU A 21 7.13 1.05 19.04
C GLU A 21 8.33 0.68 19.92
N ALA A 22 8.53 -0.62 20.15
CA ALA A 22 9.60 -1.13 20.98
C ALA A 22 10.99 -0.97 20.36
N THR A 23 11.11 -1.22 19.05
CA THR A 23 12.43 -1.25 18.36
C THR A 23 12.75 0.03 17.59
N ARG A 24 11.75 0.89 17.36
CA ARG A 24 11.84 2.09 16.49
C ARG A 24 12.22 1.76 15.03
N ARG A 25 12.18 0.49 14.65
CA ARG A 25 12.33 0.07 13.26
C ARG A 25 11.06 0.35 12.49
N ALA A 26 11.22 0.83 11.25
CA ALA A 26 10.12 1.34 10.45
C ALA A 26 10.18 0.82 9.00
N ALA A 27 9.01 0.75 8.38
CA ALA A 27 8.87 0.59 6.94
C ALA A 27 8.12 1.78 6.37
N VAL A 28 8.39 2.11 5.11
CA VAL A 28 7.54 3.00 4.32
C VAL A 28 6.70 2.14 3.38
N CYS A 29 5.39 2.26 3.50
CA CYS A 29 4.46 1.64 2.55
C CYS A 29 4.07 2.66 1.50
N ASP A 30 4.21 2.27 0.23
CA ASP A 30 3.84 3.04 -0.95
C ASP A 30 4.48 4.45 -0.99
N PRO A 31 5.82 4.58 -1.04
CA PRO A 31 6.48 5.87 -1.23
C PRO A 31 6.35 6.34 -2.68
N GLY A 32 5.18 6.86 -3.05
CA GLY A 32 4.87 7.26 -4.43
C GLY A 32 5.66 8.45 -4.95
N GLY A 33 6.12 9.33 -4.06
CA GLY A 33 6.91 10.52 -4.39
C GLY A 33 7.16 11.37 -3.16
N ASP A 34 7.58 12.63 -3.37
CA ASP A 34 7.79 13.62 -2.30
C ASP A 34 8.59 13.07 -1.10
N LEU A 35 9.61 12.24 -1.36
CA LEU A 35 10.41 11.55 -0.35
C LEU A 35 10.87 12.45 0.80
N PRO A 36 11.26 13.73 0.59
CA PRO A 36 11.61 14.62 1.70
C PRO A 36 10.50 14.81 2.73
N GLN A 37 9.21 14.67 2.34
CA GLN A 37 8.09 14.77 3.29
C GLN A 37 8.01 13.52 4.16
N ILE A 38 8.18 12.34 3.57
CA ILE A 38 8.20 11.04 4.26
C ILE A 38 9.39 11.02 5.23
N LEU A 39 10.57 11.42 4.76
CA LEU A 39 11.81 11.40 5.56
C LEU A 39 11.78 12.36 6.74
N ARG A 40 11.08 13.49 6.65
CA ARG A 40 10.86 14.36 7.82
C ARG A 40 10.09 13.64 8.94
N VAL A 41 9.16 12.75 8.62
CA VAL A 41 8.48 11.93 9.63
C VAL A 41 9.46 10.94 10.26
N VAL A 42 10.26 10.26 9.46
CA VAL A 42 11.27 9.31 9.93
C VAL A 42 12.25 9.98 10.90
N GLU A 43 12.74 11.16 10.54
CA GLU A 43 13.66 11.95 11.37
C GLU A 43 13.00 12.46 12.65
N ARG A 44 11.84 13.10 12.54
CA ARG A 44 11.08 13.63 13.69
C ARG A 44 10.78 12.57 14.72
N GLU A 45 10.41 11.38 14.27
CA GLU A 45 10.08 10.25 15.15
C GLU A 45 11.32 9.46 15.57
N GLY A 46 12.52 9.78 15.10
CA GLY A 46 13.76 9.05 15.42
C GLY A 46 13.70 7.58 15.01
N LEU A 47 13.26 7.30 13.78
CA LEU A 47 13.05 5.94 13.27
C LEU A 47 14.26 5.45 12.46
N THR A 48 14.45 4.14 12.45
CA THR A 48 15.39 3.47 11.56
C THR A 48 14.61 2.74 10.47
N LEU A 49 14.73 3.19 9.23
CA LEU A 49 14.11 2.50 8.10
C LEU A 49 14.79 1.15 7.87
N GLU A 50 14.01 0.09 7.72
CA GLU A 50 14.52 -1.26 7.46
C GLU A 50 14.02 -1.87 6.15
N LYS A 51 12.93 -1.35 5.59
CA LYS A 51 12.38 -1.81 4.31
C LYS A 51 11.35 -0.87 3.72
N ILE A 52 10.99 -1.15 2.47
CA ILE A 52 9.85 -0.56 1.76
C ILE A 52 8.83 -1.67 1.53
N LEU A 53 7.55 -1.36 1.75
CA LEU A 53 6.42 -2.22 1.41
C LEU A 53 5.68 -1.58 0.22
N VAL A 54 5.25 -2.39 -0.73
CA VAL A 54 4.51 -1.90 -1.90
C VAL A 54 3.21 -2.68 -2.04
N THR A 55 2.07 -1.98 -2.07
CA THR A 55 0.76 -2.60 -2.23
C THR A 55 0.51 -2.99 -3.68
N HIS A 56 0.85 -2.11 -4.64
CA HIS A 56 0.66 -2.35 -6.07
C HIS A 56 1.56 -1.43 -6.92
N GLY A 57 1.57 -1.67 -8.24
CA GLY A 57 2.56 -1.10 -9.16
C GLY A 57 2.19 0.23 -9.82
N HIS A 58 1.19 0.99 -9.36
CA HIS A 58 0.91 2.31 -9.92
C HIS A 58 1.94 3.35 -9.48
N ILE A 59 2.18 4.34 -10.34
CA ILE A 59 3.27 5.29 -10.18
C ILE A 59 3.14 6.14 -8.92
N ASP A 60 1.94 6.54 -8.55
CA ASP A 60 1.68 7.36 -7.37
C ASP A 60 1.86 6.59 -6.04
N HIS A 61 1.95 5.27 -6.09
CA HIS A 61 2.31 4.38 -4.98
C HIS A 61 3.78 3.97 -5.01
N ALA A 62 4.33 3.71 -6.17
CA ALA A 62 5.63 3.08 -6.32
C ALA A 62 6.70 3.98 -6.96
N GLY A 63 6.37 5.21 -7.36
CA GLY A 63 7.28 6.10 -8.09
C GLY A 63 8.56 6.50 -7.35
N GLY A 64 8.52 6.57 -6.02
CA GLY A 64 9.68 6.90 -5.19
C GLY A 64 10.46 5.69 -4.67
N VAL A 65 10.00 4.47 -4.94
CA VAL A 65 10.58 3.22 -4.38
C VAL A 65 12.05 3.07 -4.75
N ALA A 66 12.39 3.19 -6.04
CA ALA A 66 13.76 2.99 -6.52
C ALA A 66 14.75 3.96 -5.85
N ASP A 67 14.36 5.22 -5.71
CA ASP A 67 15.21 6.26 -5.13
C ASP A 67 15.36 6.08 -3.61
N LEU A 68 14.28 5.73 -2.91
CA LEU A 68 14.32 5.49 -1.47
C LEU A 68 15.13 4.24 -1.13
N ALA A 69 14.95 3.14 -1.88
CA ALA A 69 15.69 1.90 -1.71
C ALA A 69 17.19 2.11 -1.89
N GLU A 70 17.60 2.81 -2.96
CA GLU A 70 19.00 3.13 -3.22
C GLU A 70 19.59 4.05 -2.15
N GLN A 71 18.87 5.11 -1.76
CA GLN A 71 19.36 6.08 -0.77
C GLN A 71 19.64 5.46 0.59
N TYR A 72 18.84 4.49 1.02
CA TYR A 72 18.95 3.87 2.35
C TYR A 72 19.55 2.47 2.35
N GLY A 73 19.74 1.86 1.18
CA GLY A 73 20.25 0.48 1.06
C GLY A 73 19.30 -0.54 1.70
N ILE A 74 17.98 -0.33 1.58
CA ILE A 74 16.95 -1.15 2.22
C ILE A 74 16.16 -1.97 1.20
N PRO A 75 15.71 -3.20 1.56
CA PRO A 75 14.97 -4.07 0.67
C PRO A 75 13.55 -3.56 0.39
N VAL A 76 13.03 -3.99 -0.76
CA VAL A 76 11.66 -3.77 -1.21
C VAL A 76 10.90 -5.09 -1.18
N GLU A 77 9.78 -5.16 -0.44
CA GLU A 77 8.88 -6.30 -0.39
C GLU A 77 7.50 -5.94 -0.96
N GLY A 78 7.02 -6.73 -1.91
CA GLY A 78 5.77 -6.51 -2.64
C GLY A 78 5.92 -5.66 -3.91
N PRO A 79 4.84 -5.61 -4.70
CA PRO A 79 3.56 -6.31 -4.57
C PRO A 79 3.64 -7.79 -4.95
N HIS A 80 2.53 -8.40 -5.40
CA HIS A 80 2.55 -9.70 -6.06
C HIS A 80 3.14 -9.58 -7.46
N VAL A 81 3.75 -10.66 -7.97
CA VAL A 81 4.47 -10.67 -9.26
C VAL A 81 3.60 -10.30 -10.47
N ASP A 82 2.29 -10.45 -10.36
CA ASP A 82 1.35 -10.09 -11.42
C ASP A 82 1.31 -8.56 -11.69
N ASP A 83 1.85 -7.73 -10.80
CA ASP A 83 2.03 -6.29 -11.00
C ASP A 83 3.38 -5.91 -11.62
N ARG A 84 4.21 -6.88 -11.94
CA ARG A 84 5.53 -6.62 -12.56
C ARG A 84 5.43 -5.71 -13.79
N PHE A 85 4.40 -5.90 -14.63
CA PHE A 85 4.24 -5.10 -15.84
C PHE A 85 3.98 -3.62 -15.54
N TRP A 86 3.31 -3.29 -14.42
CA TRP A 86 3.14 -1.92 -13.96
C TRP A 86 4.48 -1.32 -13.54
N ILE A 87 5.27 -2.06 -12.76
CA ILE A 87 6.60 -1.62 -12.29
C ILE A 87 7.57 -1.45 -13.47
N ASP A 88 7.60 -2.42 -14.39
CA ASP A 88 8.42 -2.32 -15.61
C ASP A 88 7.98 -1.12 -16.47
N GLY A 89 6.69 -0.77 -16.43
CA GLY A 89 6.07 0.37 -17.12
C GLY A 89 6.21 1.73 -16.42
N MET A 90 6.92 1.87 -15.30
CA MET A 90 7.06 3.14 -14.56
C MET A 90 7.47 4.33 -15.43
N PRO A 91 8.45 4.22 -16.34
CA PRO A 91 8.81 5.35 -17.19
C PRO A 91 7.69 5.80 -18.15
N GLU A 92 6.81 4.87 -18.57
CA GLU A 92 5.64 5.18 -19.38
C GLU A 92 4.54 5.85 -18.56
N GLN A 93 4.25 5.32 -17.38
CA GLN A 93 3.32 5.94 -16.44
C GLN A 93 3.73 7.38 -16.11
N SER A 94 5.04 7.63 -15.89
CA SER A 94 5.59 8.96 -15.65
C SER A 94 5.22 9.93 -16.78
N ARG A 95 5.40 9.52 -18.05
CA ARG A 95 5.04 10.34 -19.18
C ARG A 95 3.54 10.56 -19.32
N MET A 96 2.76 9.51 -19.09
CA MET A 96 1.30 9.54 -19.25
C MET A 96 0.63 10.45 -18.22
N PHE A 97 1.10 10.42 -16.97
CA PHE A 97 0.49 11.17 -15.87
C PHE A 97 1.22 12.46 -15.50
N GLY A 98 2.27 12.82 -16.24
CA GLY A 98 3.02 14.07 -16.00
C GLY A 98 3.84 14.04 -14.69
N PHE A 99 4.22 12.87 -14.22
CA PHE A 99 5.11 12.73 -13.08
C PHE A 99 6.57 13.06 -13.46
N PRO A 100 7.42 13.43 -12.48
CA PRO A 100 8.86 13.44 -12.69
C PRO A 100 9.33 12.09 -13.22
N LYS A 101 10.46 12.10 -13.93
CA LYS A 101 11.03 10.84 -14.43
C LYS A 101 11.33 9.89 -13.27
N VAL A 102 10.67 8.74 -13.27
CA VAL A 102 10.87 7.67 -12.28
C VAL A 102 11.52 6.46 -12.93
N ARG A 103 12.14 5.64 -12.12
CA ARG A 103 12.81 4.40 -12.54
C ARG A 103 11.95 3.19 -12.20
N ALA A 104 11.95 2.20 -13.09
CA ALA A 104 11.52 0.86 -12.75
C ALA A 104 12.47 0.26 -11.70
N PHE A 105 11.94 -0.68 -10.92
CA PHE A 105 12.72 -1.44 -9.94
C PHE A 105 12.31 -2.92 -9.97
N THR A 106 13.07 -3.77 -9.33
CA THR A 106 12.66 -5.15 -9.07
C THR A 106 12.61 -5.31 -7.55
N PRO A 107 11.46 -5.70 -6.99
CA PRO A 107 11.39 -6.01 -5.56
C PRO A 107 12.38 -7.11 -5.18
N ASP A 108 12.97 -7.02 -3.99
CA ASP A 108 13.79 -8.08 -3.43
C ASP A 108 12.94 -9.31 -3.11
N ARG A 109 11.66 -9.09 -2.80
CA ARG A 109 10.68 -10.15 -2.56
C ARG A 109 9.32 -9.80 -3.16
N TRP A 110 8.86 -10.59 -4.13
CA TRP A 110 7.46 -10.62 -4.55
C TRP A 110 6.63 -11.32 -3.48
N LEU A 111 5.48 -10.76 -3.14
CA LEU A 111 4.63 -11.29 -2.08
C LEU A 111 3.50 -12.16 -2.63
N GLN A 112 3.13 -13.18 -1.86
CA GLN A 112 2.02 -14.07 -2.15
C GLN A 112 0.99 -14.01 -1.04
N ASP A 113 -0.21 -14.51 -1.35
CA ASP A 113 -1.26 -14.66 -0.35
C ASP A 113 -0.82 -15.53 0.82
N GLY A 114 -1.06 -15.07 2.05
CA GLY A 114 -0.66 -15.77 3.26
C GLY A 114 0.80 -15.58 3.67
N ASP A 115 1.59 -14.84 2.91
CA ASP A 115 2.92 -14.41 3.34
C ASP A 115 2.83 -13.53 4.59
N ARG A 116 3.98 -13.35 5.22
CA ARG A 116 4.17 -12.42 6.34
C ARG A 116 5.36 -11.52 6.09
N VAL A 117 5.21 -10.26 6.48
CA VAL A 117 6.29 -9.28 6.51
C VAL A 117 6.45 -8.76 7.94
N THR A 118 7.68 -8.44 8.32
CA THR A 118 7.97 -7.93 9.67
C THR A 118 8.43 -6.48 9.60
N VAL A 119 8.09 -5.70 10.63
CA VAL A 119 8.63 -4.36 10.87
C VAL A 119 9.06 -4.30 12.33
N GLY A 120 10.36 -4.35 12.58
CA GLY A 120 10.89 -4.64 13.91
C GLY A 120 10.35 -5.97 14.44
N GLU A 121 9.63 -5.94 15.57
CA GLU A 121 9.00 -7.12 16.18
C GLU A 121 7.54 -7.32 15.72
N ALA A 122 6.96 -6.37 15.01
CA ALA A 122 5.59 -6.47 14.55
C ALA A 122 5.51 -7.29 13.26
N THR A 123 4.48 -8.12 13.13
CA THR A 123 4.23 -8.96 11.96
C THR A 123 2.93 -8.55 11.29
N LEU A 124 2.97 -8.35 9.97
CA LEU A 124 1.80 -8.10 9.15
C LEU A 124 1.54 -9.32 8.27
N ASP A 125 0.30 -9.74 8.20
CA ASP A 125 -0.16 -10.73 7.24
C ASP A 125 -0.36 -10.08 5.87
N VAL A 126 -0.01 -10.79 4.81
CA VAL A 126 -0.18 -10.36 3.42
C VAL A 126 -1.40 -11.04 2.83
N ILE A 127 -2.30 -10.23 2.26
CA ILE A 127 -3.53 -10.71 1.64
C ILE A 127 -3.53 -10.26 0.19
N HIS A 128 -3.55 -11.21 -0.75
CA HIS A 128 -3.66 -10.88 -2.17
C HIS A 128 -5.10 -10.47 -2.49
N CYS A 129 -5.27 -9.24 -2.97
CA CYS A 129 -6.56 -8.60 -3.25
C CYS A 129 -6.60 -8.04 -4.67
N PRO A 130 -6.65 -8.90 -5.70
CA PRO A 130 -6.67 -8.44 -7.09
C PRO A 130 -7.98 -7.73 -7.43
N GLY A 131 -7.93 -6.92 -8.49
CA GLY A 131 -9.08 -6.24 -9.09
C GLY A 131 -8.80 -4.81 -9.51
N HIS A 132 -8.23 -3.98 -8.65
CA HIS A 132 -7.69 -2.68 -9.05
C HIS A 132 -6.45 -2.86 -9.92
N THR A 133 -5.50 -3.66 -9.45
CA THR A 133 -4.45 -4.28 -10.26
C THR A 133 -4.44 -5.78 -9.99
N PRO A 134 -3.87 -6.61 -10.89
CA PRO A 134 -3.84 -8.06 -10.68
C PRO A 134 -2.93 -8.49 -9.54
N GLY A 135 -1.91 -7.71 -9.22
CA GLY A 135 -0.92 -8.03 -8.19
C GLY A 135 -1.09 -7.29 -6.88
N HIS A 136 -2.23 -6.63 -6.67
CA HIS A 136 -2.47 -5.84 -5.46
C HIS A 136 -2.43 -6.70 -4.19
N VAL A 137 -1.68 -6.25 -3.17
CA VAL A 137 -1.64 -6.88 -1.84
C VAL A 137 -2.05 -5.88 -0.76
N VAL A 138 -2.61 -6.41 0.31
CA VAL A 138 -2.99 -5.68 1.53
C VAL A 138 -2.11 -6.16 2.67
N PHE A 139 -1.65 -5.25 3.53
CA PHE A 139 -0.90 -5.57 4.74
C PHE A 139 -1.81 -5.42 5.96
N PHE A 140 -2.02 -6.50 6.69
CA PHE A 140 -2.88 -6.52 7.87
C PHE A 140 -2.07 -6.81 9.13
N HIS A 141 -2.17 -5.93 10.13
CA HIS A 141 -1.59 -6.14 11.45
C HIS A 141 -2.66 -6.58 12.45
N PRO A 142 -2.74 -7.88 12.79
CA PRO A 142 -3.83 -8.43 13.61
C PRO A 142 -3.95 -7.80 15.00
N GLU A 143 -2.81 -7.60 15.69
CA GLU A 143 -2.80 -7.08 17.05
C GLU A 143 -3.36 -5.65 17.17
N SER A 144 -3.10 -4.76 16.22
CA SER A 144 -3.63 -3.40 16.22
C SER A 144 -4.93 -3.25 15.44
N ARG A 145 -5.42 -4.34 14.84
CA ARG A 145 -6.61 -4.32 13.99
C ARG A 145 -6.54 -3.25 12.91
N LEU A 146 -5.39 -3.17 12.22
CA LEU A 146 -5.09 -2.16 11.21
C LEU A 146 -4.69 -2.82 9.90
N ALA A 147 -5.29 -2.37 8.78
CA ALA A 147 -4.93 -2.79 7.44
C ALA A 147 -4.45 -1.61 6.59
N LEU A 148 -3.42 -1.81 5.78
CA LEU A 148 -3.03 -0.91 4.70
C LEU A 148 -3.58 -1.51 3.42
N VAL A 149 -4.63 -0.91 2.88
CA VAL A 149 -5.41 -1.54 1.82
C VAL A 149 -5.09 -1.00 0.42
N GLY A 150 -4.18 -0.02 0.31
CA GLY A 150 -3.90 0.62 -0.97
C GLY A 150 -5.19 1.05 -1.66
N ASP A 151 -5.32 0.71 -2.92
CA ASP A 151 -6.46 1.11 -3.76
C ASP A 151 -7.54 0.01 -3.91
N VAL A 152 -7.68 -0.85 -2.90
CA VAL A 152 -8.77 -1.84 -2.88
C VAL A 152 -10.07 -1.22 -2.39
N LEU A 153 -10.03 -0.51 -1.27
CA LEU A 153 -11.22 0.00 -0.58
C LEU A 153 -10.97 1.42 -0.06
N PHE A 154 -11.94 2.30 -0.25
CA PHE A 154 -11.94 3.67 0.24
C PHE A 154 -13.17 3.95 1.10
N GLN A 155 -13.17 5.04 1.87
CA GLN A 155 -14.37 5.50 2.55
C GLN A 155 -15.45 5.83 1.52
N GLY A 156 -16.54 5.04 1.52
CA GLY A 156 -17.69 5.20 0.62
C GLY A 156 -17.39 4.91 -0.86
N SER A 157 -16.25 4.27 -1.18
CA SER A 157 -15.87 3.96 -2.57
C SER A 157 -14.97 2.72 -2.64
N ILE A 158 -14.61 2.34 -3.86
CA ILE A 158 -13.66 1.27 -4.15
C ILE A 158 -12.65 1.73 -5.20
N GLY A 159 -11.55 1.01 -5.36
CA GLY A 159 -10.60 1.23 -6.43
C GLY A 159 -11.23 1.11 -7.82
N ARG A 160 -10.75 1.90 -8.77
CA ARG A 160 -11.18 1.77 -10.16
C ARG A 160 -10.60 0.50 -10.78
N THR A 161 -11.33 -0.04 -11.75
CA THR A 161 -10.99 -1.32 -12.40
C THR A 161 -10.88 -1.22 -13.92
N ASP A 162 -10.85 -0.01 -14.46
CA ASP A 162 -10.79 0.29 -15.88
C ASP A 162 -9.36 0.47 -16.42
N PHE A 163 -8.36 0.27 -15.59
CA PHE A 163 -6.96 0.18 -15.99
C PHE A 163 -6.62 -1.19 -16.60
N PRO A 164 -5.52 -1.30 -17.37
CA PRO A 164 -5.07 -2.58 -17.91
C PRO A 164 -5.02 -3.70 -16.88
N LYS A 165 -5.71 -4.82 -17.15
CA LYS A 165 -5.88 -5.99 -16.27
C LYS A 165 -6.66 -5.71 -14.96
N GLY A 166 -7.36 -4.58 -14.88
CA GLY A 166 -8.35 -4.36 -13.82
C GLY A 166 -9.56 -5.29 -14.00
N ASP A 167 -10.19 -5.69 -12.88
CA ASP A 167 -11.31 -6.63 -12.85
C ASP A 167 -12.25 -6.27 -11.70
N TYR A 168 -13.45 -5.81 -12.06
CA TYR A 168 -14.44 -5.36 -11.08
C TYR A 168 -14.92 -6.51 -10.18
N ASP A 169 -15.20 -7.67 -10.76
CA ASP A 169 -15.75 -8.81 -10.00
C ASP A 169 -14.68 -9.37 -9.04
N ALA A 170 -13.42 -9.39 -9.48
CA ALA A 170 -12.29 -9.76 -8.62
C ALA A 170 -12.11 -8.77 -7.46
N LEU A 171 -12.26 -7.46 -7.71
CA LEU A 171 -12.17 -6.44 -6.65
C LEU A 171 -13.28 -6.61 -5.61
N ILE A 172 -14.52 -6.77 -6.06
CA ILE A 172 -15.66 -7.02 -5.15
C ILE A 172 -15.44 -8.30 -4.33
N ALA A 173 -14.98 -9.37 -4.98
CA ALA A 173 -14.66 -10.62 -4.30
C ALA A 173 -13.53 -10.46 -3.27
N SER A 174 -12.48 -9.72 -3.62
CA SER A 174 -11.37 -9.40 -2.71
C SER A 174 -11.87 -8.68 -1.45
N ILE A 175 -12.73 -7.68 -1.60
CA ILE A 175 -13.27 -6.93 -0.46
C ILE A 175 -14.20 -7.81 0.38
N ARG A 176 -15.19 -8.44 -0.24
CA ARG A 176 -16.23 -9.17 0.49
C ARG A 176 -15.73 -10.48 1.12
N ASN A 177 -14.86 -11.20 0.42
CA ASN A 177 -14.45 -12.54 0.82
C ASN A 177 -13.09 -12.59 1.53
N ARG A 178 -12.27 -11.53 1.42
CA ARG A 178 -10.93 -11.50 2.01
C ARG A 178 -10.78 -10.42 3.09
N LEU A 179 -11.29 -9.21 2.86
CA LEU A 179 -11.11 -8.12 3.83
C LEU A 179 -12.22 -8.11 4.90
N PHE A 180 -13.48 -8.16 4.52
CA PHE A 180 -14.58 -8.11 5.47
C PHE A 180 -14.59 -9.24 6.52
N PRO A 181 -14.16 -10.49 6.21
CA PRO A 181 -14.04 -11.54 7.22
C PRO A 181 -13.00 -11.28 8.30
N LEU A 182 -12.09 -10.33 8.12
CA LEU A 182 -11.12 -9.95 9.16
C LEU A 182 -11.78 -9.29 10.37
N GLY A 183 -12.99 -8.72 10.19
CA GLY A 183 -13.83 -8.19 11.26
C GLY A 183 -14.17 -6.72 11.11
N ASP A 184 -15.35 -6.33 11.63
CA ASP A 184 -15.90 -4.98 11.51
C ASP A 184 -15.10 -3.91 12.27
N ASP A 185 -14.33 -4.34 13.27
CA ASP A 185 -13.46 -3.49 14.11
C ASP A 185 -12.12 -3.14 13.44
N VAL A 186 -11.79 -3.76 12.29
CA VAL A 186 -10.56 -3.46 11.56
C VAL A 186 -10.66 -2.08 10.94
N ARG A 187 -9.76 -1.18 11.34
CA ARG A 187 -9.57 0.12 10.67
C ARG A 187 -8.61 -0.07 9.50
N PHE A 188 -8.76 0.76 8.48
CA PHE A 188 -7.83 0.70 7.36
C PHE A 188 -7.34 2.08 6.92
N ILE A 189 -6.13 2.08 6.39
CA ILE A 189 -5.50 3.21 5.70
C ILE A 189 -5.62 2.92 4.20
N PRO A 190 -6.39 3.72 3.45
CA PRO A 190 -6.49 3.58 2.00
C PRO A 190 -5.33 4.28 1.31
N GLY A 191 -5.12 3.98 0.03
CA GLY A 191 -4.17 4.70 -0.82
C GLY A 191 -4.53 6.18 -1.01
N HIS A 192 -5.81 6.52 -0.95
CA HIS A 192 -6.30 7.90 -1.08
C HIS A 192 -7.43 8.19 -0.10
N GLY A 193 -7.50 9.46 0.33
CA GLY A 193 -8.57 9.94 1.20
C GLY A 193 -8.45 9.51 2.67
N PRO A 194 -9.53 9.62 3.43
CA PRO A 194 -9.50 9.37 4.86
C PRO A 194 -9.57 7.88 5.21
N MET A 195 -9.11 7.55 6.41
CA MET A 195 -9.29 6.22 7.01
C MET A 195 -10.76 5.91 7.24
N SER A 196 -11.09 4.61 7.20
CA SER A 196 -12.41 4.09 7.57
C SER A 196 -12.24 2.75 8.32
N SER A 197 -13.33 2.00 8.48
CA SER A 197 -13.32 0.65 9.02
C SER A 197 -14.09 -0.31 8.13
N PHE A 198 -13.75 -1.61 8.19
CA PHE A 198 -14.49 -2.61 7.42
C PHE A 198 -15.97 -2.67 7.82
N GLY A 199 -16.30 -2.39 9.08
CA GLY A 199 -17.67 -2.35 9.55
C GLY A 199 -18.49 -1.18 8.98
N GLU A 200 -17.89 0.02 8.83
CA GLU A 200 -18.53 1.16 8.19
C GLU A 200 -18.76 0.88 6.71
N GLU A 201 -17.73 0.37 6.01
CA GLU A 201 -17.83 0.10 4.58
C GLU A 201 -18.78 -1.07 4.28
N ARG A 202 -18.84 -2.09 5.12
CA ARG A 202 -19.79 -3.18 5.00
C ARG A 202 -21.24 -2.69 5.09
N ARG A 203 -21.51 -1.66 5.90
CA ARG A 203 -22.86 -1.13 6.12
C ARG A 203 -23.26 -0.08 5.11
N PHE A 204 -22.35 0.78 4.71
CA PHE A 204 -22.72 2.02 4.03
C PHE A 204 -22.05 2.24 2.68
N ASN A 205 -21.04 1.44 2.31
CA ASN A 205 -20.37 1.59 1.03
C ASN A 205 -21.32 1.19 -0.12
N PRO A 206 -21.58 2.06 -1.10
CA PRO A 206 -22.57 1.80 -2.15
C PRO A 206 -22.17 0.67 -3.12
N PHE A 207 -20.91 0.22 -3.12
CA PHE A 207 -20.41 -0.82 -4.02
C PHE A 207 -20.38 -2.20 -3.36
N VAL A 208 -20.06 -2.26 -2.07
CA VAL A 208 -19.79 -3.51 -1.36
C VAL A 208 -20.61 -3.68 -0.10
N GLY A 209 -21.34 -2.66 0.32
CA GLY A 209 -22.27 -2.67 1.45
C GLY A 209 -23.57 -3.39 1.14
N GLY A 210 -24.37 -3.72 2.17
CA GLY A 210 -25.69 -4.35 2.09
C GLY A 210 -25.80 -5.62 2.89
#